data_e114ecc8102464371c61424807c2017a
#
_entry.id   e114ecc8102464371c61424807c2017a
#
_cell.length_a   1.000
_cell.length_b   1.000
_cell.length_c   1.000
_cell.angle_alpha   90.00
_cell.angle_beta   90.00
_cell.angle_gamma   90.00
#
_symmetry.space_group_name_H-M   'P 1'
#
loop_
_entity.id
_entity.type
_entity.pdbx_description
1 polymer ?
#
loop_
_entity_poly.entity_id
_entity_poly.type
_entity_poly.pdbx_seq_one_letter_code
_entity_poly.pdbx_strand_id
1 'polypeptide(L)'
;IMIPTLIYFYLFYGQKFPKPKLEAISSVGENLKAMATPLYIFMLVCMAFTAISEFGPQQWTTLILSSSGAHPMVILALITGLMAVGRYFGGDMVHKYDQTGVLLGSAVLTAIGIFLFSTQTGGMTYVAAIFFALGVCYFWPNMIGFIAEKIPLSGALVMSIIGAMGMFSTSIFQPIIGGW
;
A
#
# COMPACT_ATOMS: atom_id res chain seq x y z
N ILE A 1 17.92 0.42 13.29
CA ILE A 1 16.93 1.53 13.22
C ILE A 1 17.63 2.88 13.44
N MET A 2 18.55 3.04 14.42
CA MET A 2 19.21 4.33 14.70
C MET A 2 20.04 4.87 13.52
N ILE A 3 20.75 4.03 12.77
CA ILE A 3 21.63 4.48 11.67
C ILE A 3 20.85 5.20 10.57
N PRO A 4 19.76 4.65 9.99
CA PRO A 4 18.94 5.38 9.02
C PRO A 4 18.37 6.68 9.58
N THR A 5 17.92 6.68 10.84
CA THR A 5 17.38 7.89 11.48
C THR A 5 18.42 9.02 11.57
N LEU A 6 19.68 8.69 11.94
CA LEU A 6 20.77 9.66 11.99
C LEU A 6 21.13 10.17 10.60
N ILE A 7 21.12 9.31 9.57
CA ILE A 7 21.35 9.71 8.18
C ILE A 7 20.26 10.69 7.73
N TYR A 8 18.99 10.38 7.98
CA TYR A 8 17.89 11.29 7.64
C TYR A 8 17.98 12.60 8.42
N PHE A 9 18.28 12.55 9.72
CA PHE A 9 18.48 13.75 10.52
C PHE A 9 19.58 14.64 9.90
N TYR A 10 20.72 14.06 9.53
CA TYR A 10 21.82 14.80 8.91
C TYR A 10 21.46 15.39 7.55
N LEU A 11 20.75 14.60 6.69
CA LEU A 11 20.32 15.05 5.36
C LEU A 11 19.30 16.17 5.42
N PHE A 12 18.39 16.14 6.40
CA PHE A 12 17.34 17.16 6.54
C PHE A 12 17.73 18.32 7.47
N TYR A 13 18.86 18.21 8.17
CA TYR A 13 19.32 19.27 9.05
C TYR A 13 19.64 20.54 8.25
N GLY A 14 18.96 21.63 8.60
CA GLY A 14 19.13 22.92 7.90
C GLY A 14 18.43 23.06 6.56
N GLN A 15 17.73 22.02 6.06
CA GLN A 15 16.95 22.11 4.84
C GLN A 15 15.64 22.91 5.07
N LYS A 16 15.37 23.86 4.18
CA LYS A 16 14.10 24.58 4.19
C LYS A 16 13.06 23.75 3.42
N PHE A 17 12.08 23.23 4.12
CA PHE A 17 10.97 22.56 3.46
C PHE A 17 10.17 23.55 2.60
N PRO A 18 9.76 23.17 1.37
CA PRO A 18 8.93 24.01 0.54
C PRO A 18 7.60 24.29 1.26
N LYS A 19 7.26 25.56 1.36
CA LYS A 19 5.98 25.97 1.94
C LYS A 19 4.86 25.57 0.97
N PRO A 20 3.75 24.98 1.45
CA PRO A 20 2.60 24.73 0.59
C PRO A 20 2.11 26.05 0.00
N LYS A 21 1.75 26.05 -1.29
CA LYS A 21 1.12 27.20 -1.91
C LYS A 21 -0.22 27.42 -1.22
N LEU A 22 -0.42 28.61 -0.65
CA LEU A 22 -1.65 28.97 0.07
C LEU A 22 -2.93 28.81 -0.76
N GLU A 23 -2.81 28.88 -2.08
CA GLU A 23 -3.92 28.67 -3.04
C GLU A 23 -4.44 27.21 -3.07
N ALA A 24 -3.70 26.27 -2.50
CA ALA A 24 -4.05 24.85 -2.46
C ALA A 24 -4.67 24.41 -1.13
N ILE A 25 -4.97 25.32 -0.21
CA ILE A 25 -5.61 24.99 1.07
C ILE A 25 -7.11 24.94 0.86
N SER A 26 -7.64 23.74 0.62
CA SER A 26 -9.08 23.51 0.61
C SER A 26 -9.69 23.76 2.00
N SER A 27 -10.84 24.40 2.04
CA SER A 27 -11.60 24.58 3.28
C SER A 27 -12.11 23.23 3.81
N VAL A 28 -12.43 23.16 5.11
CA VAL A 28 -13.03 21.93 5.70
C VAL A 28 -14.33 21.55 4.97
N GLY A 29 -15.14 22.56 4.58
CA GLY A 29 -16.38 22.32 3.84
C GLY A 29 -16.14 21.73 2.43
N GLU A 30 -15.09 22.16 1.74
CA GLU A 30 -14.69 21.61 0.44
C GLU A 30 -14.17 20.18 0.58
N ASN A 31 -13.38 19.90 1.60
CA ASN A 31 -12.93 18.54 1.90
C ASN A 31 -14.13 17.61 2.17
N LEU A 32 -15.12 18.04 2.95
CA LEU A 32 -16.33 17.25 3.22
C LEU A 32 -17.13 16.99 1.94
N LYS A 33 -17.24 17.98 1.04
CA LYS A 33 -17.87 17.78 -0.28
C LYS A 33 -17.11 16.79 -1.15
N ALA A 34 -15.78 16.88 -1.18
CA ALA A 34 -14.93 15.93 -1.89
C ALA A 34 -15.10 14.48 -1.37
N MET A 35 -15.21 14.32 -0.04
CA MET A 35 -15.43 13.02 0.60
C MET A 35 -16.83 12.43 0.33
N ALA A 36 -17.83 13.27 0.06
CA ALA A 36 -19.18 12.85 -0.27
C ALA A 36 -19.32 12.37 -1.74
N THR A 37 -18.28 12.48 -2.55
CA THR A 37 -18.34 12.01 -3.94
C THR A 37 -18.41 10.48 -4.03
N PRO A 38 -19.23 9.92 -4.92
CA PRO A 38 -19.31 8.46 -5.11
C PRO A 38 -17.96 7.81 -5.41
N LEU A 39 -17.11 8.53 -6.16
CA LEU A 39 -15.76 8.07 -6.50
C LEU A 39 -14.89 7.92 -5.25
N TYR A 40 -14.95 8.88 -4.31
CA TYR A 40 -14.18 8.80 -3.08
C TYR A 40 -14.65 7.65 -2.18
N ILE A 41 -15.97 7.46 -2.06
CA ILE A 41 -16.54 6.34 -1.29
C ILE A 41 -16.11 5.01 -1.89
N PHE A 42 -16.16 4.88 -3.22
CA PHE A 42 -15.65 3.70 -3.91
C PHE A 42 -14.17 3.45 -3.61
N MET A 43 -13.33 4.50 -3.66
CA MET A 43 -11.91 4.39 -3.35
C MET A 43 -11.64 4.05 -1.88
N LEU A 44 -12.48 4.50 -0.94
CA LEU A 44 -12.39 4.07 0.47
C LEU A 44 -12.62 2.56 0.62
N VAL A 45 -13.62 2.02 -0.07
CA VAL A 45 -13.90 0.57 -0.07
C VAL A 45 -12.73 -0.19 -0.70
N CYS A 46 -12.24 0.27 -1.85
CA CYS A 46 -11.08 -0.33 -2.49
C CYS A 46 -9.85 -0.30 -1.56
N MET A 47 -9.61 0.82 -0.87
CA MET A 47 -8.49 0.95 0.07
C MET A 47 -8.60 -0.03 1.23
N ALA A 48 -9.81 -0.25 1.76
CA ALA A 48 -10.04 -1.25 2.79
C ALA A 48 -9.66 -2.66 2.31
N PHE A 49 -10.11 -3.07 1.13
CA PHE A 49 -9.79 -4.39 0.59
C PHE A 49 -8.32 -4.56 0.23
N THR A 50 -7.70 -3.55 -0.37
CA THR A 50 -6.26 -3.62 -0.70
C THR A 50 -5.39 -3.67 0.54
N ALA A 51 -5.73 -2.92 1.60
CA ALA A 51 -5.01 -2.97 2.87
C ALA A 51 -5.14 -4.35 3.55
N ILE A 52 -6.32 -4.96 3.54
CA ILE A 52 -6.52 -6.32 4.04
C ILE A 52 -5.69 -7.32 3.22
N SER A 53 -5.70 -7.20 1.90
CA SER A 53 -4.97 -8.09 0.99
C SER A 53 -3.45 -7.96 1.15
N GLU A 54 -2.93 -6.79 1.48
CA GLU A 54 -1.51 -6.54 1.72
C GLU A 54 -1.08 -7.02 3.11
N PHE A 55 -1.73 -6.52 4.15
CA PHE A 55 -1.31 -6.78 5.54
C PHE A 55 -1.77 -8.12 6.08
N GLY A 56 -2.86 -8.70 5.58
CA GLY A 56 -3.32 -10.02 5.97
C GLY A 56 -2.24 -11.07 5.81
N PRO A 57 -1.78 -11.38 4.59
CA PRO A 57 -0.73 -12.36 4.36
C PRO A 57 0.58 -12.02 5.06
N GLN A 58 0.97 -10.74 5.10
CA GLN A 58 2.24 -10.33 5.74
C GLN A 58 2.26 -10.59 7.24
N GLN A 59 1.18 -10.32 7.95
CA GLN A 59 1.12 -10.53 9.41
C GLN A 59 1.06 -12.02 9.78
N TRP A 60 0.39 -12.82 8.97
CA TRP A 60 0.23 -14.26 9.22
C TRP A 60 1.27 -15.14 8.53
N THR A 61 2.22 -14.53 7.79
CA THR A 61 3.28 -15.23 7.07
C THR A 61 4.02 -16.24 7.98
N THR A 62 4.34 -15.86 9.22
CA THR A 62 5.07 -16.73 10.16
C THR A 62 4.28 -17.98 10.53
N LEU A 63 2.96 -17.87 10.70
CA LEU A 63 2.10 -18.98 11.05
C LEU A 63 1.76 -19.84 9.83
N ILE A 64 1.36 -19.22 8.72
CA ILE A 64 0.96 -19.90 7.49
C ILE A 64 2.13 -20.65 6.87
N LEU A 65 3.32 -20.07 6.88
CA LEU A 65 4.49 -20.64 6.19
C LEU A 65 5.39 -21.49 7.09
N SER A 66 5.13 -21.57 8.41
CA SER A 66 5.89 -22.44 9.33
C SER A 66 5.84 -23.90 8.92
N SER A 67 4.75 -24.35 8.31
CA SER A 67 4.55 -25.72 7.82
C SER A 67 4.99 -25.92 6.36
N SER A 68 5.29 -24.87 5.62
CA SER A 68 5.60 -24.95 4.18
C SER A 68 7.04 -25.32 3.85
N GLY A 69 7.93 -25.38 4.86
CA GLY A 69 9.36 -25.64 4.67
C GLY A 69 10.17 -24.43 4.18
N ALA A 70 9.55 -23.26 4.02
CA ALA A 70 10.22 -22.02 3.68
C ALA A 70 10.49 -21.20 4.96
N HIS A 71 11.55 -20.36 4.94
CA HIS A 71 11.88 -19.49 6.06
C HIS A 71 11.01 -18.22 6.06
N PRO A 72 10.04 -18.04 6.98
CA PRO A 72 9.11 -16.92 6.96
C PRO A 72 9.79 -15.54 6.99
N MET A 73 10.86 -15.40 7.76
CA MET A 73 11.61 -14.13 7.86
C MET A 73 12.30 -13.75 6.54
N VAL A 74 12.78 -14.74 5.77
CA VAL A 74 13.38 -14.50 4.45
C VAL A 74 12.31 -14.07 3.46
N ILE A 75 11.11 -14.66 3.52
CA ILE A 75 9.99 -14.27 2.68
C ILE A 75 9.54 -12.84 2.99
N LEU A 76 9.41 -12.46 4.27
CA LEU A 76 9.08 -11.09 4.66
C LEU A 76 10.14 -10.08 4.19
N ALA A 77 11.42 -10.43 4.33
CA ALA A 77 12.52 -9.60 3.84
C ALA A 77 12.50 -9.46 2.31
N LEU A 78 12.19 -10.54 1.59
CA LEU A 78 12.04 -10.54 0.13
C LEU A 78 10.88 -9.65 -0.31
N ILE A 79 9.69 -9.79 0.32
CA ILE A 79 8.52 -8.97 0.03
C ILE A 79 8.85 -7.50 0.26
N THR A 80 9.36 -7.14 1.43
CA THR A 80 9.69 -5.76 1.77
C THR A 80 10.76 -5.16 0.87
N GLY A 81 11.79 -5.93 0.55
CA GLY A 81 12.86 -5.53 -0.36
C GLY A 81 12.36 -5.28 -1.79
N LEU A 82 11.55 -6.18 -2.33
CA LEU A 82 10.94 -6.01 -3.65
C LEU A 82 9.95 -4.84 -3.70
N MET A 83 9.17 -4.62 -2.63
CA MET A 83 8.32 -3.44 -2.52
C MET A 83 9.13 -2.14 -2.53
N ALA A 84 10.25 -2.10 -1.84
CA ALA A 84 11.13 -0.92 -1.84
C ALA A 84 11.70 -0.63 -3.23
N VAL A 85 12.20 -1.65 -3.91
CA VAL A 85 12.73 -1.54 -5.28
C VAL A 85 11.61 -1.18 -6.26
N GLY A 86 10.45 -1.83 -6.18
CA GLY A 86 9.32 -1.56 -7.06
C GLY A 86 8.80 -0.13 -6.92
N ARG A 87 8.71 0.39 -5.70
CA ARG A 87 8.28 1.78 -5.43
C ARG A 87 9.25 2.82 -6.01
N TYR A 88 10.53 2.51 -6.11
CA TYR A 88 11.50 3.39 -6.77
C TYR A 88 11.15 3.63 -8.24
N PHE A 89 10.67 2.60 -8.95
CA PHE A 89 10.24 2.68 -10.35
C PHE A 89 8.76 3.07 -10.52
N GLY A 90 8.06 3.38 -9.44
CA GLY A 90 6.61 3.66 -9.44
C GLY A 90 6.21 4.83 -10.33
N GLY A 91 7.02 5.90 -10.36
CA GLY A 91 6.78 7.06 -11.22
C GLY A 91 6.73 6.68 -12.70
N ASP A 92 7.72 5.94 -13.19
CA ASP A 92 7.81 5.51 -14.59
C ASP A 92 6.65 4.59 -14.98
N MET A 93 6.23 3.72 -14.05
CA MET A 93 5.10 2.81 -14.26
C MET A 93 3.78 3.57 -14.42
N VAL A 94 3.54 4.57 -13.57
CA VAL A 94 2.33 5.41 -13.64
C VAL A 94 2.32 6.26 -14.92
N HIS A 95 3.46 6.81 -15.34
CA HIS A 95 3.56 7.54 -16.59
C HIS A 95 3.25 6.68 -17.81
N LYS A 96 3.60 5.40 -17.78
CA LYS A 96 3.44 4.49 -18.92
C LYS A 96 2.05 3.86 -19.02
N TYR A 97 1.45 3.49 -17.88
CA TYR A 97 0.23 2.67 -17.84
C TYR A 97 -0.98 3.37 -17.23
N ASP A 98 -0.84 4.63 -16.83
CA ASP A 98 -1.81 5.37 -16.02
C ASP A 98 -2.06 4.72 -14.64
N GLN A 99 -2.56 5.49 -13.68
CA GLN A 99 -2.79 5.02 -12.31
C GLN A 99 -3.78 3.84 -12.25
N THR A 100 -4.83 3.90 -13.07
CA THR A 100 -5.85 2.83 -13.13
C THR A 100 -5.28 1.53 -13.68
N GLY A 101 -4.44 1.61 -14.72
CA GLY A 101 -3.78 0.44 -15.31
C GLY A 101 -2.81 -0.22 -14.33
N VAL A 102 -2.03 0.59 -13.60
CA VAL A 102 -1.13 0.08 -12.57
C VAL A 102 -1.90 -0.58 -11.42
N LEU A 103 -3.01 0.01 -10.96
CA LEU A 103 -3.86 -0.59 -9.92
C LEU A 103 -4.47 -1.93 -10.38
N LEU A 104 -4.94 -2.02 -11.62
CA LEU A 104 -5.46 -3.27 -12.17
C LEU A 104 -4.36 -4.36 -12.24
N GLY A 105 -3.20 -4.02 -12.78
CA GLY A 105 -2.06 -4.93 -12.83
C GLY A 105 -1.63 -5.40 -11.44
N SER A 106 -1.60 -4.48 -10.47
CA SER A 106 -1.32 -4.77 -9.06
C SER A 106 -2.34 -5.74 -8.46
N ALA A 107 -3.62 -5.54 -8.72
CA ALA A 107 -4.68 -6.42 -8.21
C ALA A 107 -4.55 -7.85 -8.78
N VAL A 108 -4.28 -7.98 -10.08
CA VAL A 108 -4.07 -9.28 -10.73
C VAL A 108 -2.84 -9.99 -10.17
N LEU A 109 -1.71 -9.28 -10.06
CA LEU A 109 -0.48 -9.87 -9.51
C LEU A 109 -0.64 -10.28 -8.04
N THR A 110 -1.32 -9.46 -7.25
CA THR A 110 -1.61 -9.79 -5.85
C THR A 110 -2.49 -11.04 -5.73
N ALA A 111 -3.54 -11.13 -6.56
CA ALA A 111 -4.43 -12.30 -6.57
C ALA A 111 -3.66 -13.58 -6.94
N ILE A 112 -2.79 -13.53 -7.95
CA ILE A 112 -1.91 -14.63 -8.32
C ILE A 112 -0.98 -14.99 -7.15
N GLY A 113 -0.35 -13.99 -6.52
CA GLY A 113 0.55 -14.20 -5.38
C GLY A 113 -0.15 -14.89 -4.21
N ILE A 114 -1.34 -14.42 -3.81
CA ILE A 114 -2.13 -15.02 -2.73
C ILE A 114 -2.57 -16.44 -3.11
N PHE A 115 -3.01 -16.66 -4.34
CA PHE A 115 -3.38 -18.00 -4.81
C PHE A 115 -2.19 -18.96 -4.75
N LEU A 116 -1.01 -18.54 -5.18
CA LEU A 116 0.21 -19.34 -5.08
C LEU A 116 0.60 -19.60 -3.62
N PHE A 117 0.46 -18.66 -2.72
CA PHE A 117 0.69 -18.87 -1.28
C PHE A 117 -0.24 -19.94 -0.68
N SER A 118 -1.48 -20.02 -1.18
CA SER A 118 -2.45 -21.01 -0.69
C SER A 118 -2.23 -22.42 -1.23
N THR A 119 -1.55 -22.57 -2.36
CA THR A 119 -1.42 -23.85 -3.07
C THR A 119 0.00 -24.42 -3.09
N GLN A 120 1.01 -23.58 -2.94
CA GLN A 120 2.41 -23.96 -3.10
C GLN A 120 3.14 -24.10 -1.77
N THR A 121 4.12 -25.01 -1.73
CA THR A 121 4.98 -25.26 -0.57
C THR A 121 6.45 -25.30 -1.00
N GLY A 122 7.36 -25.26 -0.02
CA GLY A 122 8.80 -25.34 -0.28
C GLY A 122 9.34 -24.12 -1.07
N GLY A 123 10.18 -24.39 -2.06
CA GLY A 123 10.83 -23.33 -2.86
C GLY A 123 9.87 -22.47 -3.68
N MET A 124 8.70 -23.00 -4.07
CA MET A 124 7.71 -22.24 -4.84
C MET A 124 7.05 -21.12 -4.03
N THR A 125 7.10 -21.17 -2.70
CA THR A 125 6.63 -20.09 -1.83
C THR A 125 7.40 -18.78 -2.05
N TYR A 126 8.70 -18.86 -2.40
CA TYR A 126 9.47 -17.66 -2.76
C TYR A 126 8.99 -17.02 -4.07
N VAL A 127 8.59 -17.84 -5.03
CA VAL A 127 7.99 -17.35 -6.29
C VAL A 127 6.66 -16.66 -6.00
N ALA A 128 5.81 -17.25 -5.14
CA ALA A 128 4.58 -16.63 -4.67
C ALA A 128 4.84 -15.26 -4.02
N ALA A 129 5.88 -15.16 -3.20
CA ALA A 129 6.29 -13.91 -2.55
C ALA A 129 6.68 -12.82 -3.55
N ILE A 130 7.34 -13.18 -4.66
CA ILE A 130 7.70 -12.21 -5.72
C ILE A 130 6.44 -11.66 -6.39
N PHE A 131 5.50 -12.51 -6.82
CA PHE A 131 4.25 -12.07 -7.43
C PHE A 131 3.43 -11.21 -6.46
N PHE A 132 3.33 -11.63 -5.22
CA PHE A 132 2.64 -10.88 -4.18
C PHE A 132 3.27 -9.51 -3.94
N ALA A 133 4.59 -9.45 -3.76
CA ALA A 133 5.31 -8.20 -3.50
C ALA A 133 5.16 -7.19 -4.63
N LEU A 134 5.29 -7.63 -5.89
CA LEU A 134 5.11 -6.79 -7.07
C LEU A 134 3.66 -6.29 -7.19
N GLY A 135 2.70 -7.11 -6.78
CA GLY A 135 1.30 -6.74 -6.75
C GLY A 135 1.00 -5.64 -5.72
N VAL A 136 1.31 -5.88 -4.45
CA VAL A 136 0.93 -4.97 -3.35
C VAL A 136 1.74 -3.68 -3.33
N CYS A 137 2.90 -3.64 -3.99
CA CYS A 137 3.83 -2.53 -3.87
C CYS A 137 3.25 -1.18 -4.34
N TYR A 138 2.30 -1.18 -5.27
CA TYR A 138 1.73 0.03 -5.87
C TYR A 138 0.35 0.41 -5.33
N PHE A 139 -0.30 -0.40 -4.47
CA PHE A 139 -1.64 -0.09 -3.98
C PHE A 139 -1.72 1.27 -3.27
N TRP A 140 -0.98 1.45 -2.20
CA TRP A 140 -1.03 2.67 -1.40
C TRP A 140 -0.60 3.93 -2.17
N PRO A 141 0.57 3.96 -2.82
CA PRO A 141 0.99 5.15 -3.54
C PRO A 141 0.01 5.56 -4.64
N ASN A 142 -0.48 4.59 -5.42
CA ASN A 142 -1.37 4.89 -6.54
C ASN A 142 -2.78 5.26 -6.10
N MET A 143 -3.32 4.67 -5.03
CA MET A 143 -4.64 5.03 -4.55
C MET A 143 -4.66 6.46 -3.99
N ILE A 144 -3.63 6.83 -3.23
CA ILE A 144 -3.49 8.20 -2.74
C ILE A 144 -3.25 9.16 -3.91
N GLY A 145 -2.38 8.81 -4.85
CA GLY A 145 -2.12 9.60 -6.05
C GLY A 145 -3.36 9.78 -6.92
N PHE A 146 -4.14 8.73 -7.12
CA PHE A 146 -5.40 8.78 -7.87
C PHE A 146 -6.39 9.77 -7.26
N ILE A 147 -6.56 9.78 -5.95
CA ILE A 147 -7.43 10.73 -5.27
C ILE A 147 -6.90 12.16 -5.40
N ALA A 148 -5.59 12.35 -5.25
CA ALA A 148 -4.96 13.65 -5.42
C ALA A 148 -5.21 14.25 -6.80
N GLU A 149 -5.21 13.41 -7.83
CA GLU A 149 -5.34 13.83 -9.23
C GLU A 149 -6.81 13.94 -9.68
N LYS A 150 -7.65 12.98 -9.32
CA LYS A 150 -9.01 12.84 -9.89
C LYS A 150 -10.10 13.50 -9.04
N ILE A 151 -9.84 13.79 -7.76
CA ILE A 151 -10.82 14.43 -6.90
C ILE A 151 -10.40 15.88 -6.66
N PRO A 152 -11.06 16.85 -7.31
CA PRO A 152 -10.80 18.26 -7.07
C PRO A 152 -11.00 18.61 -5.59
N LEU A 153 -10.17 19.51 -5.08
CA LEU A 153 -10.23 19.98 -3.68
C LEU A 153 -9.88 18.88 -2.64
N SER A 154 -9.25 17.79 -3.05
CA SER A 154 -8.73 16.79 -2.10
C SER A 154 -7.55 17.39 -1.33
N GLY A 155 -7.82 17.90 -0.14
CA GLY A 155 -6.80 18.41 0.78
C GLY A 155 -6.18 17.30 1.64
N ALA A 156 -5.28 17.70 2.54
CA ALA A 156 -4.60 16.79 3.46
C ALA A 156 -5.56 15.92 4.29
N LEU A 157 -6.74 16.45 4.66
CA LEU A 157 -7.77 15.71 5.39
C LEU A 157 -8.29 14.51 4.58
N VAL A 158 -8.62 14.72 3.30
CA VAL A 158 -9.14 13.67 2.40
C VAL A 158 -8.10 12.54 2.23
N MET A 159 -6.82 12.92 2.04
CA MET A 159 -5.71 11.98 1.94
C MET A 159 -5.48 11.19 3.24
N SER A 160 -5.59 11.86 4.39
CA SER A 160 -5.40 11.21 5.69
C SER A 160 -6.49 10.20 5.99
N ILE A 161 -7.74 10.50 5.63
CA ILE A 161 -8.88 9.61 5.89
C ILE A 161 -8.80 8.34 5.03
N ILE A 162 -8.36 8.43 3.76
CA ILE A 162 -8.20 7.21 2.98
C ILE A 162 -7.07 6.32 3.53
N GLY A 163 -5.97 6.91 3.98
CA GLY A 163 -4.91 6.16 4.67
C GLY A 163 -5.41 5.54 5.98
N ALA A 164 -6.16 6.30 6.78
CA ALA A 164 -6.77 5.82 8.02
C ALA A 164 -7.74 4.66 7.77
N MET A 165 -8.54 4.71 6.69
CA MET A 165 -9.47 3.63 6.32
C MET A 165 -8.74 2.31 6.06
N GLY A 166 -7.60 2.34 5.40
CA GLY A 166 -6.76 1.16 5.20
C GLY A 166 -6.32 0.53 6.52
N MET A 167 -5.80 1.33 7.46
CA MET A 167 -5.36 0.84 8.77
C MET A 167 -6.54 0.39 9.65
N PHE A 168 -7.66 1.10 9.59
CA PHE A 168 -8.87 0.75 10.31
C PHE A 168 -9.42 -0.60 9.85
N SER A 169 -9.48 -0.85 8.54
CA SER A 169 -9.95 -2.11 7.99
C SER A 169 -9.06 -3.28 8.44
N THR A 170 -7.74 -3.12 8.43
CA THR A 170 -6.83 -4.17 8.91
C THR A 170 -7.02 -4.45 10.39
N SER A 171 -7.25 -3.44 11.22
CA SER A 171 -7.46 -3.63 12.66
C SER A 171 -8.72 -4.45 12.99
N ILE A 172 -9.74 -4.41 12.12
CA ILE A 172 -10.95 -5.23 12.26
C ILE A 172 -10.73 -6.64 11.73
N PHE A 173 -10.11 -6.77 10.54
CA PHE A 173 -10.00 -8.06 9.86
C PHE A 173 -8.89 -8.96 10.41
N GLN A 174 -7.80 -8.41 10.96
CA GLN A 174 -6.72 -9.22 11.52
C GLN A 174 -7.17 -10.16 12.65
N PRO A 175 -7.95 -9.72 13.65
CA PRO A 175 -8.47 -10.63 14.68
C PRO A 175 -9.43 -11.69 14.10
N ILE A 176 -10.20 -11.36 13.06
CA ILE A 176 -11.14 -12.31 12.41
C ILE A 176 -10.35 -13.43 11.74
N ILE A 177 -9.29 -13.07 10.97
CA ILE A 177 -8.42 -14.06 10.33
C ILE A 177 -7.70 -14.92 11.37
N GLY A 178 -7.27 -14.32 12.49
CA GLY A 178 -6.58 -15.04 13.56
C GLY A 178 -7.48 -15.96 14.41
N GLY A 179 -8.80 -15.80 14.29
CA GLY A 179 -9.78 -16.66 14.96
C GLY A 179 -10.16 -17.92 14.16
N TRP A 180 -9.66 -18.07 12.96
CA TRP A 180 -9.86 -19.24 12.08
C TRP A 180 -8.65 -20.15 12.10
#